data_76287df75c44149a18488fbf1aaf67df
#
_entry.id   76287df75c44149a18488fbf1aaf67df
#
_cell.length_a   1.000
_cell.length_b   1.000
_cell.length_c   1.000
_cell.angle_alpha   90.00
_cell.angle_beta   90.00
_cell.angle_gamma   90.00
#
_symmetry.space_group_name_H-M   'P 1'
#
loop_
_entity.id
_entity.type
_entity.pdbx_description
1 polymer ?
#
loop_
_entity_poly.entity_id
_entity_poly.type
_entity_poly.pdbx_seq_one_letter_code
_entity_poly.pdbx_strand_id
1 'polypeptide(L)'
;MNSSGVEAPEAQTVAPRRRDKSMWLAAGGAVVIVVAVLALWPPWQKPTAPAARYEVGPAAKMTFVSGAGMAISPDGRWMVFPARGEDGVVRDYLRSLTGVALRALPGTEGSTSAPPASWSYDSRWVVFANGSGKLKKVDILGGPALDVAGFPGVLSGASWSPEGIIIAGSSGGEASPILGVRASGGGVVPVTVLDEDESAHEWPQFLPDGKHFLYERVSSDPEKTGIYIGSIEAAPNRQSRERLLAADRQAYYAASPGGGTGHLIFLRQATLMAQAFDPATMTLSGEATAIVDGVDSSATKNYGLFSVSDTGTLVYRGGFGSQTVLTWIDLQGNPAGTLDGRGDYSSPAISPDGSRVAVAVGAAPSQDIWILDVAGGASTRFTSDPGREDFPAWSPDGKTIAFSSERGGKLDLYAKPADGSGEAKLLLKSDEPKSVERWTNDGRFLLFDSTDPTSLHMWALPMPGGGKPLPLLQSEDQEGVARVSPDGRWMAYTSTESGTPENFVRPFAPGASAGPAVAGPGVGGPGAGRDTKWQVSNGGGIRPLWAPDGKTLYYIGAGPVMAVDVHTDKGFEAGMPRSLFMAPAGTATTGWDITPDGKRFLFAVPPTTGVSAPFTVVPNWAAGLKK
;
A
#
# COMPACT_ATOMS: atom_id res chain seq x y z
N MET A 1 -48.21 118.27 0.39
CA MET A 1 -48.98 117.06 0.59
C MET A 1 -47.98 115.88 0.60
N ASN A 2 -47.89 115.29 1.67
CA ASN A 2 -47.11 114.13 2.15
C ASN A 2 -46.05 113.52 1.27
N SER A 3 -44.83 113.65 1.71
CA SER A 3 -43.69 112.82 1.34
C SER A 3 -43.38 111.89 2.49
N SER A 4 -43.43 110.64 2.27
CA SER A 4 -42.97 109.60 3.21
C SER A 4 -41.57 109.19 2.84
N GLY A 5 -40.64 109.38 3.77
CA GLY A 5 -39.25 108.88 3.67
C GLY A 5 -39.14 107.37 3.82
N VAL A 6 -38.23 106.83 3.12
CA VAL A 6 -37.81 105.44 3.25
C VAL A 6 -36.39 105.43 3.83
N GLU A 7 -36.27 104.97 5.06
CA GLU A 7 -34.99 104.70 5.74
C GLU A 7 -34.32 103.46 5.13
N ALA A 8 -33.02 103.55 4.88
CA ALA A 8 -32.18 102.41 4.42
C ALA A 8 -31.72 101.61 5.64
N PRO A 9 -31.64 100.25 5.54
CA PRO A 9 -31.21 99.45 6.66
C PRO A 9 -29.65 99.39 6.81
N GLU A 10 -29.23 99.51 8.06
CA GLU A 10 -27.85 99.43 8.52
C GLU A 10 -27.21 98.09 8.15
N ALA A 11 -25.99 98.16 7.65
CA ALA A 11 -25.15 96.96 7.35
C ALA A 11 -24.60 96.38 8.65
N GLN A 12 -25.07 95.18 8.99
CA GLN A 12 -24.47 94.38 10.07
C GLN A 12 -23.13 93.76 9.62
N THR A 13 -22.03 94.10 10.27
CA THR A 13 -20.69 93.52 10.14
C THR A 13 -20.69 92.13 10.72
N VAL A 14 -20.57 91.12 9.86
CA VAL A 14 -20.38 89.70 10.25
C VAL A 14 -18.92 89.51 10.67
N ALA A 15 -18.68 89.16 11.94
CA ALA A 15 -17.37 88.78 12.48
C ALA A 15 -16.87 87.48 11.85
N PRO A 16 -15.57 87.31 11.55
CA PRO A 16 -15.04 86.08 10.95
C PRO A 16 -15.13 84.90 11.91
N ARG A 17 -15.84 83.82 11.51
CA ARG A 17 -15.94 82.59 12.22
C ARG A 17 -14.53 81.95 12.32
N ARG A 18 -13.97 81.86 13.53
CA ARG A 18 -12.76 81.06 13.81
C ARG A 18 -13.01 79.61 13.36
N ARG A 19 -12.29 79.16 12.34
CA ARG A 19 -12.26 77.74 11.93
C ARG A 19 -11.69 76.91 13.09
N ASP A 20 -12.54 76.09 13.65
CA ASP A 20 -12.22 75.25 14.78
C ASP A 20 -11.24 74.10 14.31
N LYS A 21 -9.98 74.32 14.66
CA LYS A 21 -8.91 73.34 14.30
C LYS A 21 -9.11 71.95 14.96
N SER A 22 -10.00 71.88 15.97
CA SER A 22 -10.34 70.64 16.66
C SER A 22 -11.09 69.65 15.75
N MET A 23 -11.91 70.17 14.81
CA MET A 23 -12.65 69.32 13.87
C MET A 23 -11.73 68.60 12.83
N TRP A 24 -10.64 69.29 12.44
CA TRP A 24 -9.64 68.66 11.54
C TRP A 24 -8.73 67.65 12.25
N LEU A 25 -8.43 67.85 13.52
CA LEU A 25 -7.70 66.92 14.35
C LEU A 25 -8.55 65.65 14.65
N ALA A 26 -9.85 65.83 14.89
CA ALA A 26 -10.77 64.70 15.06
C ALA A 26 -10.96 63.87 13.75
N ALA A 27 -11.09 64.59 12.60
CA ALA A 27 -11.19 63.93 11.29
C ALA A 27 -9.89 63.19 10.91
N GLY A 28 -8.70 63.79 11.18
CA GLY A 28 -7.40 63.18 10.98
C GLY A 28 -7.20 61.94 11.86
N GLY A 29 -7.59 62.03 13.14
CA GLY A 29 -7.57 60.89 14.07
C GLY A 29 -8.47 59.71 13.63
N ALA A 30 -9.67 60.02 13.15
CA ALA A 30 -10.59 59.00 12.62
C ALA A 30 -10.05 58.30 11.37
N VAL A 31 -9.41 59.04 10.46
CA VAL A 31 -8.76 58.48 9.27
C VAL A 31 -7.58 57.57 9.66
N VAL A 32 -6.75 57.98 10.62
CA VAL A 32 -5.62 57.14 11.11
C VAL A 32 -6.14 55.87 11.78
N ILE A 33 -7.22 55.95 12.56
CA ILE A 33 -7.86 54.78 13.18
C ILE A 33 -8.43 53.83 12.10
N VAL A 34 -9.10 54.34 11.09
CA VAL A 34 -9.64 53.54 9.98
C VAL A 34 -8.53 52.90 9.18
N VAL A 35 -7.44 53.63 8.89
CA VAL A 35 -6.26 53.07 8.21
C VAL A 35 -5.56 52.01 9.08
N ALA A 36 -5.44 52.24 10.39
CA ALA A 36 -4.88 51.27 11.31
C ALA A 36 -5.76 50.00 11.44
N VAL A 37 -7.08 50.17 11.50
CA VAL A 37 -8.03 49.03 11.51
C VAL A 37 -8.00 48.29 10.19
N LEU A 38 -7.90 48.95 9.04
CA LEU A 38 -7.77 48.34 7.73
C LEU A 38 -6.40 47.65 7.53
N ALA A 39 -5.35 48.17 8.17
CA ALA A 39 -4.01 47.55 8.15
C ALA A 39 -3.89 46.35 9.09
N LEU A 40 -4.55 46.41 10.27
CA LEU A 40 -4.55 45.33 11.26
C LEU A 40 -5.64 44.27 11.00
N TRP A 41 -6.67 44.59 10.23
CA TRP A 41 -7.75 43.71 9.85
C TRP A 41 -8.13 43.93 8.39
N PRO A 42 -7.34 43.43 7.44
CA PRO A 42 -7.61 43.61 6.03
C PRO A 42 -8.93 42.94 5.63
N PRO A 43 -10.02 43.72 5.34
CA PRO A 43 -11.34 43.14 5.01
C PRO A 43 -11.35 42.42 3.66
N TRP A 44 -10.27 42.50 2.89
CA TRP A 44 -10.04 41.75 1.62
C TRP A 44 -9.39 40.41 1.80
N GLN A 45 -8.88 40.06 2.97
CA GLN A 45 -8.52 38.67 3.25
C GLN A 45 -9.83 37.89 3.43
N LYS A 46 -10.35 37.36 2.31
CA LYS A 46 -11.40 36.35 2.39
C LYS A 46 -10.86 35.26 3.30
N PRO A 47 -11.59 34.85 4.35
CA PRO A 47 -11.20 33.66 5.10
C PRO A 47 -11.02 32.55 4.08
N THR A 48 -9.85 31.94 4.05
CA THR A 48 -9.59 30.77 3.22
C THR A 48 -10.61 29.73 3.66
N ALA A 49 -11.59 29.47 2.81
CA ALA A 49 -12.57 28.43 3.09
C ALA A 49 -11.78 27.14 3.37
N PRO A 50 -12.14 26.39 4.39
CA PRO A 50 -11.48 25.10 4.63
C PRO A 50 -11.51 24.32 3.33
N ALA A 51 -10.41 23.62 3.01
CA ALA A 51 -10.30 22.86 1.78
C ALA A 51 -11.51 21.93 1.68
N ALA A 52 -12.36 22.14 0.68
CA ALA A 52 -13.53 21.31 0.47
C ALA A 52 -13.04 19.88 0.22
N ARG A 53 -13.67 18.91 0.87
CA ARG A 53 -13.39 17.48 0.65
C ARG A 53 -14.67 16.83 0.15
N TYR A 54 -14.53 15.99 -0.86
CA TYR A 54 -15.65 15.16 -1.32
C TYR A 54 -15.17 13.77 -1.72
N GLU A 55 -16.06 12.81 -1.63
CA GLU A 55 -15.76 11.42 -1.92
C GLU A 55 -16.23 11.02 -3.33
N VAL A 56 -15.42 10.18 -3.96
CA VAL A 56 -15.71 9.58 -5.27
C VAL A 56 -15.76 8.07 -5.10
N GLY A 57 -16.96 7.54 -4.91
CA GLY A 57 -17.21 6.11 -4.85
C GLY A 57 -17.22 5.45 -6.24
N PRO A 58 -17.21 4.10 -6.29
CA PRO A 58 -17.41 3.35 -7.52
C PRO A 58 -18.83 3.57 -8.06
N ALA A 59 -18.99 3.53 -9.37
CA ALA A 59 -20.31 3.53 -9.98
C ALA A 59 -21.05 2.22 -9.69
N ALA A 60 -22.36 2.20 -9.92
CA ALA A 60 -23.16 0.99 -9.79
C ALA A 60 -22.56 -0.16 -10.61
N LYS A 61 -22.48 -1.36 -10.02
CA LYS A 61 -21.92 -2.58 -10.63
C LYS A 61 -20.43 -2.49 -11.00
N MET A 62 -19.69 -1.58 -10.38
CA MET A 62 -18.26 -1.43 -10.50
C MET A 62 -17.59 -1.65 -9.13
N THR A 63 -16.40 -2.24 -9.13
CA THR A 63 -15.60 -2.43 -7.91
C THR A 63 -14.19 -1.90 -8.16
N PHE A 64 -13.69 -1.02 -7.30
CA PHE A 64 -12.29 -0.61 -7.36
C PHE A 64 -11.38 -1.80 -7.05
N VAL A 65 -10.27 -1.89 -7.75
CA VAL A 65 -9.27 -2.93 -7.45
C VAL A 65 -8.59 -2.58 -6.12
N SER A 66 -8.49 -3.59 -5.24
CA SER A 66 -7.83 -3.41 -3.93
C SER A 66 -6.35 -3.10 -4.12
N GLY A 67 -5.82 -2.16 -3.34
CA GLY A 67 -4.41 -1.75 -3.43
C GLY A 67 -4.02 -1.08 -4.75
N ALA A 68 -4.97 -0.85 -5.65
CA ALA A 68 -4.71 -0.15 -6.90
C ALA A 68 -4.72 1.36 -6.70
N GLY A 69 -3.77 2.02 -7.32
CA GLY A 69 -3.61 3.46 -7.27
C GLY A 69 -4.55 4.21 -8.20
N MET A 70 -4.44 5.51 -8.15
CA MET A 70 -5.09 6.43 -9.07
C MET A 70 -4.07 7.47 -9.54
N ALA A 71 -4.33 8.10 -10.68
CA ALA A 71 -3.58 9.26 -11.14
C ALA A 71 -4.53 10.38 -11.56
N ILE A 72 -4.30 11.57 -11.00
CA ILE A 72 -5.01 12.78 -11.41
C ILE A 72 -4.28 13.45 -12.57
N SER A 73 -5.02 14.01 -13.53
CA SER A 73 -4.42 14.76 -14.63
C SER A 73 -3.73 16.04 -14.12
N PRO A 74 -2.67 16.52 -14.79
CA PRO A 74 -1.98 17.76 -14.43
C PRO A 74 -2.93 18.95 -14.29
N ASP A 75 -3.97 19.08 -15.13
CA ASP A 75 -4.99 20.12 -15.09
C ASP A 75 -6.02 19.95 -13.96
N GLY A 76 -5.98 18.83 -13.21
CA GLY A 76 -6.87 18.54 -12.09
C GLY A 76 -8.31 18.18 -12.47
N ARG A 77 -8.63 17.98 -13.75
CA ARG A 77 -10.00 17.76 -14.24
C ARG A 77 -10.39 16.30 -14.34
N TRP A 78 -9.43 15.40 -14.45
CA TRP A 78 -9.63 13.99 -14.70
C TRP A 78 -8.87 13.13 -13.71
N MET A 79 -9.41 11.98 -13.42
CA MET A 79 -8.76 10.92 -12.65
C MET A 79 -8.84 9.62 -13.44
N VAL A 80 -7.73 8.88 -13.51
CA VAL A 80 -7.68 7.52 -14.04
C VAL A 80 -7.41 6.55 -12.90
N PHE A 81 -8.10 5.40 -12.90
CA PHE A 81 -7.96 4.35 -11.90
C PHE A 81 -8.43 3.00 -12.45
N PRO A 82 -7.84 1.88 -12.03
CA PRO A 82 -8.31 0.56 -12.40
C PRO A 82 -9.55 0.16 -11.59
N ALA A 83 -10.51 -0.44 -12.28
CA ALA A 83 -11.69 -1.02 -11.67
C ALA A 83 -12.17 -2.25 -12.46
N ARG A 84 -12.89 -3.12 -11.76
CA ARG A 84 -13.58 -4.26 -12.35
C ARG A 84 -14.99 -3.83 -12.73
N GLY A 85 -15.33 -4.00 -14.02
CA GLY A 85 -16.66 -3.75 -14.54
C GLY A 85 -17.65 -4.89 -14.24
N GLU A 86 -18.90 -4.74 -14.67
CA GLU A 86 -19.96 -5.75 -14.53
C GLU A 86 -19.62 -7.08 -15.25
N ASP A 87 -18.84 -7.01 -16.32
CA ASP A 87 -18.34 -8.16 -17.06
C ASP A 87 -17.17 -8.90 -16.38
N GLY A 88 -16.79 -8.48 -15.17
CA GLY A 88 -15.68 -9.04 -14.40
C GLY A 88 -14.29 -8.67 -14.91
N VAL A 89 -14.16 -7.90 -15.98
CA VAL A 89 -12.86 -7.52 -16.55
C VAL A 89 -12.33 -6.27 -15.87
N VAL A 90 -11.05 -6.29 -15.50
CA VAL A 90 -10.34 -5.12 -14.97
C VAL A 90 -9.87 -4.25 -16.14
N ARG A 91 -10.16 -2.95 -16.06
CA ARG A 91 -9.72 -1.91 -16.99
C ARG A 91 -9.40 -0.63 -16.26
N ASP A 92 -8.66 0.26 -16.89
CA ASP A 92 -8.54 1.63 -16.41
C ASP A 92 -9.78 2.43 -16.81
N TYR A 93 -10.32 3.18 -15.87
CA TYR A 93 -11.46 4.06 -16.05
C TYR A 93 -11.04 5.51 -15.89
N LEU A 94 -11.58 6.33 -16.79
CA LEU A 94 -11.44 7.78 -16.76
C LEU A 94 -12.69 8.40 -16.12
N ARG A 95 -12.49 9.21 -15.08
CA ARG A 95 -13.55 9.92 -14.41
C ARG A 95 -13.31 11.43 -14.40
N SER A 96 -14.34 12.20 -14.72
CA SER A 96 -14.32 13.66 -14.52
C SER A 96 -14.40 14.00 -13.03
N LEU A 97 -13.57 14.91 -12.56
CA LEU A 97 -13.62 15.49 -11.21
C LEU A 97 -14.45 16.76 -11.16
N THR A 98 -14.80 17.33 -12.33
CA THR A 98 -15.64 18.53 -12.47
C THR A 98 -17.02 18.23 -13.00
N GLY A 99 -17.32 16.98 -13.30
CA GLY A 99 -18.58 16.50 -13.89
C GLY A 99 -18.89 15.06 -13.54
N VAL A 100 -19.88 14.47 -14.24
CA VAL A 100 -20.37 13.11 -13.98
C VAL A 100 -19.79 12.05 -14.93
N ALA A 101 -18.97 12.46 -15.90
CA ALA A 101 -18.46 11.54 -16.92
C ALA A 101 -17.55 10.45 -16.31
N LEU A 102 -17.87 9.21 -16.63
CA LEU A 102 -17.11 8.02 -16.28
C LEU A 102 -17.14 7.05 -17.48
N ARG A 103 -15.97 6.57 -17.90
CA ARG A 103 -15.88 5.58 -18.99
C ARG A 103 -14.62 4.73 -18.88
N ALA A 104 -14.66 3.53 -19.40
CA ALA A 104 -13.50 2.69 -19.58
C ALA A 104 -12.57 3.26 -20.67
N LEU A 105 -11.26 3.13 -20.48
CA LEU A 105 -10.26 3.44 -21.48
C LEU A 105 -10.01 2.19 -22.35
N PRO A 106 -10.21 2.27 -23.69
CA PRO A 106 -10.02 1.12 -24.57
C PRO A 106 -8.57 0.63 -24.58
N GLY A 107 -8.39 -0.68 -24.66
CA GLY A 107 -7.07 -1.32 -24.74
C GLY A 107 -6.32 -1.41 -23.40
N THR A 108 -7.00 -1.08 -22.28
CA THR A 108 -6.47 -1.25 -20.92
C THR A 108 -6.95 -2.54 -20.26
N GLU A 109 -7.62 -3.44 -21.00
CA GLU A 109 -8.05 -4.75 -20.52
C GLU A 109 -6.85 -5.58 -20.07
N GLY A 110 -6.96 -6.16 -18.88
CA GLY A 110 -5.87 -6.88 -18.26
C GLY A 110 -4.73 -5.99 -17.75
N SER A 111 -4.94 -4.66 -17.68
CA SER A 111 -4.07 -3.78 -16.91
C SER A 111 -3.93 -4.38 -15.52
N THR A 112 -2.72 -4.78 -15.16
CA THR A 112 -2.44 -5.43 -13.87
C THR A 112 -2.39 -4.44 -12.72
N SER A 113 -3.04 -3.30 -12.92
CA SER A 113 -3.57 -2.37 -11.93
C SER A 113 -2.65 -1.89 -10.81
N ALA A 114 -1.37 -2.01 -10.96
CA ALA A 114 -0.40 -1.29 -10.12
C ALA A 114 0.91 -1.20 -10.89
N PRO A 115 1.39 -0.05 -11.10
CA PRO A 115 1.01 1.29 -10.65
C PRO A 115 -0.09 1.91 -11.50
N PRO A 116 -0.68 3.04 -11.04
CA PRO A 116 -1.63 3.78 -11.84
C PRO A 116 -0.98 4.22 -13.15
N ALA A 117 -1.77 4.21 -14.20
CA ALA A 117 -1.40 4.86 -15.46
C ALA A 117 -0.95 6.31 -15.19
N SER A 118 -0.01 6.81 -15.97
CA SER A 118 0.51 8.17 -15.82
C SER A 118 0.02 9.08 -16.94
N TRP A 119 -0.05 10.37 -16.66
CA TRP A 119 -0.55 11.37 -17.59
C TRP A 119 0.55 12.02 -18.42
N SER A 120 0.19 12.42 -19.66
CA SER A 120 0.99 13.40 -20.38
C SER A 120 0.84 14.79 -19.75
N TYR A 121 1.85 15.64 -19.94
CA TYR A 121 1.88 16.99 -19.37
C TYR A 121 0.68 17.87 -19.82
N ASP A 122 0.13 17.60 -21.02
CA ASP A 122 -1.02 18.32 -21.58
C ASP A 122 -2.37 17.75 -21.15
N SER A 123 -2.39 16.78 -20.24
CA SER A 123 -3.60 16.11 -19.71
C SER A 123 -4.42 15.37 -20.78
N ARG A 124 -3.84 15.06 -21.94
CA ARG A 124 -4.54 14.42 -23.05
C ARG A 124 -4.32 12.92 -23.15
N TRP A 125 -3.12 12.44 -22.82
CA TRP A 125 -2.77 11.04 -22.99
C TRP A 125 -2.54 10.38 -21.64
N VAL A 126 -2.89 9.10 -21.59
CA VAL A 126 -2.59 8.22 -20.47
C VAL A 126 -1.61 7.16 -20.94
N VAL A 127 -0.47 7.01 -20.27
CA VAL A 127 0.52 5.96 -20.51
C VAL A 127 0.38 4.87 -19.45
N PHE A 128 0.43 3.61 -19.88
CA PHE A 128 0.27 2.44 -19.03
C PHE A 128 1.06 1.25 -19.58
N ALA A 129 1.31 0.26 -18.75
CA ALA A 129 1.82 -1.03 -19.19
C ALA A 129 0.76 -2.10 -19.00
N ASN A 130 0.71 -3.05 -19.94
CA ASN A 130 -0.09 -4.25 -19.80
C ASN A 130 0.81 -5.48 -19.66
N GLY A 131 0.25 -6.61 -19.24
CA GLY A 131 0.98 -7.86 -19.03
C GLY A 131 1.69 -8.44 -20.28
N SER A 132 1.63 -7.75 -21.43
CA SER A 132 2.33 -8.15 -22.66
C SER A 132 3.77 -7.60 -22.80
N GLY A 133 4.30 -6.94 -21.76
CA GLY A 133 5.65 -6.35 -21.81
C GLY A 133 5.76 -5.14 -22.73
N LYS A 134 4.68 -4.38 -22.91
CA LYS A 134 4.64 -3.19 -23.72
C LYS A 134 4.17 -1.97 -22.94
N LEU A 135 4.88 -0.85 -23.14
CA LEU A 135 4.42 0.46 -22.76
C LEU A 135 3.47 0.98 -23.86
N LYS A 136 2.27 1.38 -23.45
CA LYS A 136 1.21 1.86 -24.33
C LYS A 136 0.72 3.23 -23.90
N LYS A 137 0.04 3.95 -24.83
CA LYS A 137 -0.65 5.19 -24.52
C LYS A 137 -2.05 5.18 -25.14
N VAL A 138 -2.99 5.87 -24.49
CA VAL A 138 -4.37 6.04 -24.99
C VAL A 138 -4.79 7.50 -24.88
N ASP A 139 -5.47 8.02 -25.92
CA ASP A 139 -6.02 9.37 -25.93
C ASP A 139 -7.32 9.40 -25.11
N ILE A 140 -7.40 10.32 -24.14
CA ILE A 140 -8.64 10.47 -23.36
C ILE A 140 -9.82 10.99 -24.17
N LEU A 141 -9.64 11.46 -25.37
CA LEU A 141 -10.75 11.85 -26.25
C LEU A 141 -11.33 10.65 -27.02
N GLY A 142 -10.65 9.52 -27.00
CA GLY A 142 -11.06 8.27 -27.65
C GLY A 142 -10.03 7.75 -28.64
N GLY A 143 -10.30 6.58 -29.19
CA GLY A 143 -9.41 5.87 -30.12
C GLY A 143 -8.74 4.66 -29.46
N PRO A 144 -8.04 3.82 -30.24
CA PRO A 144 -7.35 2.64 -29.74
C PRO A 144 -6.09 3.02 -28.93
N ALA A 145 -5.69 2.14 -28.02
CA ALA A 145 -4.40 2.24 -27.37
C ALA A 145 -3.26 1.99 -28.39
N LEU A 146 -2.25 2.83 -28.35
CA LEU A 146 -1.08 2.79 -29.24
C LEU A 146 0.13 2.24 -28.51
N ASP A 147 0.88 1.36 -29.17
CA ASP A 147 2.17 0.89 -28.66
C ASP A 147 3.19 2.04 -28.70
N VAL A 148 3.94 2.22 -27.60
CA VAL A 148 5.06 3.18 -27.52
C VAL A 148 6.37 2.43 -27.66
N ALA A 149 6.61 1.40 -26.82
CA ALA A 149 7.84 0.62 -26.85
C ALA A 149 7.64 -0.76 -26.20
N GLY A 150 8.58 -1.68 -26.45
CA GLY A 150 8.81 -2.83 -25.54
C GLY A 150 9.30 -2.32 -24.20
N PHE A 151 8.79 -2.87 -23.09
CA PHE A 151 9.12 -2.44 -21.74
C PHE A 151 9.45 -3.65 -20.88
N PRO A 152 10.66 -3.75 -20.32
CA PRO A 152 11.06 -4.88 -19.50
C PRO A 152 10.42 -4.78 -18.11
N GLY A 153 9.91 -5.89 -17.60
CA GLY A 153 9.37 -5.98 -16.24
C GLY A 153 7.99 -5.30 -16.06
N VAL A 154 7.70 -4.98 -14.82
CA VAL A 154 6.44 -4.32 -14.40
C VAL A 154 6.69 -2.83 -14.23
N LEU A 155 5.78 -2.01 -14.73
CA LEU A 155 5.86 -0.55 -14.62
C LEU A 155 5.78 -0.10 -13.15
N SER A 156 6.78 0.66 -12.67
CA SER A 156 6.84 1.29 -11.36
C SER A 156 6.83 2.82 -11.51
N GLY A 157 5.70 3.34 -11.95
CA GLY A 157 5.51 4.76 -12.23
C GLY A 157 6.07 5.20 -13.59
N ALA A 158 5.50 6.28 -14.11
CA ALA A 158 6.01 6.96 -15.29
C ALA A 158 5.73 8.46 -15.20
N SER A 159 6.46 9.25 -15.97
CA SER A 159 6.23 10.68 -16.12
C SER A 159 6.56 11.12 -17.54
N TRP A 160 5.85 12.13 -18.03
CA TRP A 160 5.93 12.55 -19.42
C TRP A 160 6.26 14.05 -19.52
N SER A 161 7.42 14.39 -20.12
CA SER A 161 7.88 15.77 -20.27
C SER A 161 7.17 16.51 -21.39
N PRO A 162 7.17 17.87 -21.37
CA PRO A 162 6.66 18.69 -22.47
C PRO A 162 7.36 18.41 -23.81
N GLU A 163 8.61 17.98 -23.80
CA GLU A 163 9.42 17.64 -25.00
C GLU A 163 9.06 16.26 -25.59
N GLY A 164 8.09 15.57 -25.01
CA GLY A 164 7.61 14.27 -25.49
C GLY A 164 8.54 13.11 -25.10
N ILE A 165 9.25 13.22 -23.99
CA ILE A 165 10.03 12.13 -23.40
C ILE A 165 9.20 11.51 -22.27
N ILE A 166 9.05 10.20 -22.28
CA ILE A 166 8.48 9.41 -21.20
C ILE A 166 9.63 8.76 -20.45
N ILE A 167 9.70 8.97 -19.13
CA ILE A 167 10.56 8.22 -18.22
C ILE A 167 9.70 7.28 -17.38
N ALA A 168 10.19 6.08 -17.13
CA ALA A 168 9.44 5.04 -16.43
C ALA A 168 10.36 4.18 -15.57
N GLY A 169 9.92 3.89 -14.35
CA GLY A 169 10.52 2.88 -13.49
C GLY A 169 10.07 1.49 -13.90
N SER A 170 10.93 0.50 -13.70
CA SER A 170 10.65 -0.91 -13.95
C SER A 170 10.93 -1.71 -12.68
N SER A 171 10.14 -2.73 -12.39
CA SER A 171 10.39 -3.67 -11.30
C SER A 171 10.25 -5.12 -11.77
N GLY A 172 10.89 -6.07 -11.05
CA GLY A 172 10.80 -7.50 -11.35
C GLY A 172 11.87 -8.04 -12.31
N GLY A 173 12.98 -7.31 -12.51
CA GLY A 173 14.17 -7.78 -13.21
C GLY A 173 15.42 -7.74 -12.30
N GLU A 174 16.55 -8.31 -12.75
CA GLU A 174 17.82 -8.29 -12.01
C GLU A 174 18.37 -6.87 -11.77
N ALA A 175 17.98 -5.90 -12.60
CA ALA A 175 18.30 -4.48 -12.43
C ALA A 175 17.12 -3.65 -12.96
N SER A 176 16.64 -2.72 -12.16
CA SER A 176 15.44 -1.94 -12.44
C SER A 176 15.71 -0.43 -12.45
N PRO A 177 16.46 0.11 -13.46
CA PRO A 177 16.73 1.52 -13.57
C PRO A 177 15.51 2.30 -14.09
N ILE A 178 15.58 3.64 -14.02
CA ILE A 178 14.67 4.48 -14.81
C ILE A 178 15.04 4.38 -16.28
N LEU A 179 14.05 4.07 -17.12
CA LEU A 179 14.14 3.97 -18.56
C LEU A 179 13.48 5.17 -19.21
N GLY A 180 14.03 5.64 -20.33
CA GLY A 180 13.49 6.72 -21.13
C GLY A 180 13.10 6.28 -22.53
N VAL A 181 12.02 6.84 -23.08
CA VAL A 181 11.57 6.62 -24.46
C VAL A 181 10.87 7.85 -25.01
N ARG A 182 10.92 8.07 -26.32
CA ARG A 182 10.08 9.12 -26.94
C ARG A 182 8.62 8.69 -27.01
N ALA A 183 7.73 9.60 -26.74
CA ALA A 183 6.27 9.35 -26.81
C ALA A 183 5.80 8.98 -28.24
N SER A 184 6.56 9.33 -29.27
CA SER A 184 6.35 8.91 -30.66
C SER A 184 6.71 7.44 -30.92
N GLY A 185 7.34 6.78 -29.96
CA GLY A 185 7.84 5.41 -30.08
C GLY A 185 9.35 5.35 -30.29
N GLY A 186 9.89 4.15 -30.16
CA GLY A 186 11.30 3.87 -30.36
C GLY A 186 11.86 2.87 -29.34
N GLY A 187 13.19 2.73 -29.31
CA GLY A 187 13.87 1.93 -28.30
C GLY A 187 13.90 2.61 -26.93
N VAL A 188 13.77 1.84 -25.85
CA VAL A 188 14.00 2.33 -24.50
C VAL A 188 15.51 2.45 -24.23
N VAL A 189 15.91 3.47 -23.49
CA VAL A 189 17.29 3.71 -23.09
C VAL A 189 17.36 3.92 -21.58
N PRO A 190 18.42 3.46 -20.88
CA PRO A 190 18.60 3.77 -19.47
C PRO A 190 18.78 5.29 -19.25
N VAL A 191 18.10 5.84 -18.26
CA VAL A 191 18.27 7.21 -17.75
C VAL A 191 19.09 7.22 -16.47
N THR A 192 19.01 6.12 -15.69
CA THR A 192 19.82 5.92 -14.49
C THR A 192 20.53 4.57 -14.55
N VAL A 193 21.48 4.35 -13.66
CA VAL A 193 22.17 3.07 -13.43
C VAL A 193 22.19 2.82 -11.93
N LEU A 194 21.91 1.60 -11.51
CA LEU A 194 21.93 1.19 -10.11
C LEU A 194 23.38 1.09 -9.60
N ASP A 195 23.58 1.45 -8.34
CA ASP A 195 24.79 1.10 -7.59
C ASP A 195 24.67 -0.37 -7.08
N GLU A 196 25.77 -0.97 -6.61
CA GLU A 196 25.83 -2.39 -6.22
C GLU A 196 24.86 -2.79 -5.09
N ASP A 197 24.51 -1.83 -4.24
CA ASP A 197 23.60 -2.01 -3.10
C ASP A 197 22.16 -1.55 -3.40
N GLU A 198 21.86 -1.15 -4.63
CA GLU A 198 20.53 -0.73 -5.06
C GLU A 198 19.82 -1.85 -5.82
N SER A 199 18.53 -2.02 -5.54
CA SER A 199 17.67 -3.00 -6.20
C SER A 199 16.78 -2.40 -7.29
N ALA A 200 16.36 -1.13 -7.12
CA ALA A 200 15.46 -0.47 -8.05
C ALA A 200 15.55 1.06 -7.99
N HIS A 201 15.26 1.70 -9.13
CA HIS A 201 14.90 3.10 -9.24
C HIS A 201 13.45 3.20 -9.72
N GLU A 202 12.57 3.83 -8.93
CA GLU A 202 11.13 3.77 -9.12
C GLU A 202 10.48 5.18 -9.07
N TRP A 203 9.23 5.27 -9.48
CA TRP A 203 8.33 6.42 -9.31
C TRP A 203 8.86 7.74 -9.84
N PRO A 204 9.36 7.80 -11.09
CA PRO A 204 9.88 9.05 -11.61
C PRO A 204 8.76 10.08 -11.83
N GLN A 205 9.03 11.35 -11.48
CA GLN A 205 8.19 12.49 -11.80
C GLN A 205 9.03 13.66 -12.33
N PHE A 206 8.78 14.13 -13.54
CA PHE A 206 9.40 15.34 -14.04
C PHE A 206 9.07 16.55 -13.16
N LEU A 207 10.07 17.39 -12.93
CA LEU A 207 9.91 18.71 -12.37
C LEU A 207 9.47 19.70 -13.47
N PRO A 208 8.98 20.90 -13.11
CA PRO A 208 8.40 21.84 -14.07
C PRO A 208 9.32 22.27 -15.22
N ASP A 209 10.62 22.12 -15.08
CA ASP A 209 11.59 22.44 -16.14
C ASP A 209 11.63 21.39 -17.26
N GLY A 210 10.97 20.23 -17.08
CA GLY A 210 10.93 19.13 -18.04
C GLY A 210 12.25 18.38 -18.24
N LYS A 211 13.28 18.70 -17.46
CA LYS A 211 14.64 18.15 -17.55
C LYS A 211 15.07 17.39 -16.32
N HIS A 212 14.76 17.92 -15.15
CA HIS A 212 15.00 17.25 -13.88
C HIS A 212 13.78 16.44 -13.47
N PHE A 213 14.00 15.38 -12.71
CA PHE A 213 12.94 14.52 -12.20
C PHE A 213 13.27 14.02 -10.80
N LEU A 214 12.23 13.86 -9.98
CA LEU A 214 12.28 13.12 -8.74
C LEU A 214 12.22 11.63 -9.05
N TYR A 215 12.88 10.80 -8.25
CA TYR A 215 12.73 9.34 -8.30
C TYR A 215 13.14 8.73 -6.97
N GLU A 216 12.61 7.57 -6.66
CA GLU A 216 13.01 6.77 -5.50
C GLU A 216 14.19 5.88 -5.87
N ARG A 217 15.19 5.78 -4.99
CA ARG A 217 16.19 4.72 -4.98
C ARG A 217 15.89 3.76 -3.86
N VAL A 218 15.80 2.49 -4.18
CA VAL A 218 15.61 1.39 -3.23
C VAL A 218 16.95 0.70 -3.03
N SER A 219 17.49 0.77 -1.82
CA SER A 219 18.79 0.20 -1.45
C SER A 219 18.65 -0.76 -0.28
N SER A 220 19.55 -1.73 -0.18
CA SER A 220 19.70 -2.58 1.00
C SER A 220 20.23 -1.80 2.22
N ASP A 221 20.84 -0.61 1.99
CA ASP A 221 21.22 0.35 3.01
C ASP A 221 20.07 1.36 3.23
N PRO A 222 19.36 1.34 4.37
CA PRO A 222 18.27 2.27 4.66
C PRO A 222 18.68 3.75 4.61
N GLU A 223 19.95 4.06 4.86
CA GLU A 223 20.45 5.43 4.79
C GLU A 223 20.58 5.93 3.33
N LYS A 224 20.53 5.04 2.36
CA LYS A 224 20.54 5.35 0.93
C LYS A 224 19.16 5.26 0.30
N THR A 225 18.21 4.52 0.88
CA THR A 225 16.82 4.51 0.40
C THR A 225 16.20 5.89 0.56
N GLY A 226 15.58 6.41 -0.52
CA GLY A 226 14.94 7.74 -0.47
C GLY A 226 14.69 8.36 -1.82
N ILE A 227 14.28 9.62 -1.79
CA ILE A 227 14.01 10.43 -2.98
C ILE A 227 15.26 11.18 -3.40
N TYR A 228 15.55 11.11 -4.69
CA TYR A 228 16.69 11.75 -5.35
C TYR A 228 16.22 12.61 -6.52
N ILE A 229 17.08 13.51 -6.97
CA ILE A 229 16.87 14.30 -8.18
C ILE A 229 17.79 13.79 -9.28
N GLY A 230 17.20 13.38 -10.39
CA GLY A 230 17.88 13.02 -11.61
C GLY A 230 17.73 14.09 -12.70
N SER A 231 18.51 13.94 -13.78
CA SER A 231 18.41 14.78 -14.98
C SER A 231 18.50 13.94 -16.24
N ILE A 232 17.60 14.17 -17.21
CA ILE A 232 17.67 13.52 -18.54
C ILE A 232 18.83 14.03 -19.39
N GLU A 233 19.46 15.15 -19.02
CA GLU A 233 20.64 15.70 -19.67
C GLU A 233 21.95 15.09 -19.13
N ALA A 234 21.90 14.46 -17.95
CA ALA A 234 23.07 13.79 -17.36
C ALA A 234 23.24 12.38 -17.95
N ALA A 235 24.49 11.93 -18.05
CA ALA A 235 24.75 10.53 -18.36
C ALA A 235 24.19 9.62 -17.26
N PRO A 236 23.67 8.41 -17.59
CA PRO A 236 23.01 7.52 -16.62
C PRO A 236 23.82 7.23 -15.36
N ASN A 237 25.14 7.09 -15.48
CA ASN A 237 26.08 6.84 -14.38
C ASN A 237 26.60 8.13 -13.69
N ARG A 238 26.06 9.30 -14.03
CA ARG A 238 26.42 10.61 -13.46
C ARG A 238 25.25 11.32 -12.79
N GLN A 239 24.21 10.58 -12.42
CA GLN A 239 23.09 11.10 -11.63
C GLN A 239 23.56 11.50 -10.22
N SER A 240 22.91 12.50 -9.63
CA SER A 240 23.22 12.93 -8.25
C SER A 240 23.09 11.76 -7.27
N ARG A 241 24.04 11.67 -6.33
CA ARG A 241 24.02 10.71 -5.22
C ARG A 241 23.59 11.37 -3.91
N GLU A 242 23.17 12.60 -3.93
CA GLU A 242 22.68 13.32 -2.78
C GLU A 242 21.20 12.99 -2.55
N ARG A 243 20.88 12.37 -1.41
CA ARG A 243 19.51 12.07 -1.03
C ARG A 243 18.78 13.36 -0.66
N LEU A 244 17.75 13.71 -1.41
CA LEU A 244 16.92 14.88 -1.15
C LEU A 244 16.04 14.70 0.09
N LEU A 245 15.43 13.51 0.23
CA LEU A 245 14.47 13.20 1.27
C LEU A 245 14.55 11.73 1.65
N ALA A 246 14.58 11.44 2.96
CA ALA A 246 14.41 10.09 3.47
C ALA A 246 12.92 9.70 3.35
N ALA A 247 12.62 8.78 2.47
CA ALA A 247 11.29 8.23 2.24
C ALA A 247 11.43 6.82 1.65
N ASP A 248 10.46 5.97 1.92
CA ASP A 248 10.40 4.58 1.47
C ASP A 248 9.29 4.37 0.41
N ARG A 249 8.81 5.46 -0.19
CA ARG A 249 7.79 5.50 -1.26
C ARG A 249 7.93 6.77 -2.07
N GLN A 250 7.14 6.84 -3.15
CA GLN A 250 7.16 7.99 -4.05
C GLN A 250 6.91 9.33 -3.34
N ALA A 251 7.50 10.38 -3.91
CA ALA A 251 7.16 11.77 -3.61
C ALA A 251 6.69 12.47 -4.88
N TYR A 252 5.69 13.35 -4.74
CA TYR A 252 5.20 14.18 -5.84
C TYR A 252 5.48 15.66 -5.58
N TYR A 253 5.95 16.35 -6.59
CA TYR A 253 6.00 17.80 -6.58
C TYR A 253 4.60 18.36 -6.86
N ALA A 254 4.14 19.22 -5.98
CA ALA A 254 2.91 19.96 -6.11
C ALA A 254 3.23 21.46 -6.27
N ALA A 255 2.90 22.02 -7.43
CA ALA A 255 3.13 23.42 -7.71
C ALA A 255 2.29 24.34 -6.79
N SER A 256 2.82 25.51 -6.43
CA SER A 256 2.04 26.54 -5.76
C SER A 256 1.20 27.33 -6.77
N PRO A 257 -0.08 27.64 -6.48
CA PRO A 257 -0.85 28.56 -7.28
C PRO A 257 -0.15 29.93 -7.34
N GLY A 258 0.35 30.31 -8.52
CA GLY A 258 1.09 31.57 -8.72
C GLY A 258 2.58 31.41 -8.96
N GLY A 259 3.10 30.20 -8.98
CA GLY A 259 4.51 29.87 -9.25
C GLY A 259 5.42 30.01 -8.02
N GLY A 260 6.71 29.73 -8.20
CA GLY A 260 7.72 29.79 -7.14
C GLY A 260 7.81 28.50 -6.32
N THR A 261 8.06 28.63 -5.03
CA THR A 261 8.19 27.49 -4.11
C THR A 261 6.92 26.68 -4.03
N GLY A 262 7.00 25.41 -4.42
CA GLY A 262 5.94 24.42 -4.27
C GLY A 262 6.16 23.54 -3.03
N HIS A 263 5.65 22.32 -3.07
CA HIS A 263 5.82 21.35 -1.99
C HIS A 263 6.14 19.97 -2.55
N LEU A 264 6.96 19.20 -1.85
CA LEU A 264 6.98 17.75 -2.00
C LEU A 264 5.91 17.15 -1.10
N ILE A 265 5.08 16.30 -1.71
CA ILE A 265 4.04 15.53 -1.03
C ILE A 265 4.51 14.09 -0.96
N PHE A 266 4.59 13.53 0.22
CA PHE A 266 5.10 12.17 0.44
C PHE A 266 4.44 11.52 1.65
N LEU A 267 4.49 10.19 1.74
CA LEU A 267 4.04 9.45 2.92
C LEU A 267 5.18 9.30 3.94
N ARG A 268 4.83 9.47 5.20
CA ARG A 268 5.60 9.03 6.36
C ARG A 268 4.71 8.09 7.16
N GLN A 269 4.99 6.79 7.06
CA GLN A 269 4.05 5.75 7.51
C GLN A 269 2.70 5.87 6.77
N ALA A 270 1.60 6.15 7.47
CA ALA A 270 0.28 6.37 6.89
C ALA A 270 -0.13 7.86 6.86
N THR A 271 0.76 8.79 7.22
CA THR A 271 0.50 10.23 7.23
C THR A 271 1.07 10.87 5.96
N LEU A 272 0.22 11.55 5.21
CA LEU A 272 0.64 12.34 4.06
C LEU A 272 1.24 13.67 4.54
N MET A 273 2.48 13.93 4.15
CA MET A 273 3.26 15.09 4.56
C MET A 273 3.45 16.04 3.38
N ALA A 274 3.59 17.34 3.67
CA ALA A 274 4.03 18.35 2.73
C ALA A 274 5.26 19.06 3.26
N GLN A 275 6.28 19.21 2.44
CA GLN A 275 7.46 20.03 2.76
C GLN A 275 7.74 21.00 1.62
N ALA A 276 8.04 22.25 1.95
CA ALA A 276 8.32 23.27 0.96
C ALA A 276 9.55 22.91 0.12
N PHE A 277 9.41 23.01 -1.21
CA PHE A 277 10.46 22.66 -2.19
C PHE A 277 10.54 23.74 -3.26
N ASP A 278 11.72 24.24 -3.49
CA ASP A 278 12.00 25.19 -4.56
C ASP A 278 12.56 24.43 -5.79
N PRO A 279 11.79 24.33 -6.88
CA PRO A 279 12.24 23.63 -8.09
C PRO A 279 13.34 24.37 -8.85
N ALA A 280 13.60 25.66 -8.59
CA ALA A 280 14.66 26.42 -9.23
C ALA A 280 16.04 26.14 -8.59
N THR A 281 16.07 25.95 -7.28
CA THR A 281 17.29 25.62 -6.52
C THR A 281 17.42 24.15 -6.18
N MET A 282 16.37 23.35 -6.45
CA MET A 282 16.29 21.91 -6.13
C MET A 282 16.47 21.60 -4.63
N THR A 283 15.96 22.48 -3.76
CA THR A 283 16.16 22.38 -2.31
C THR A 283 14.84 22.33 -1.53
N LEU A 284 14.87 21.54 -0.45
CA LEU A 284 13.83 21.54 0.58
C LEU A 284 14.06 22.69 1.57
N SER A 285 12.98 23.23 2.12
CA SER A 285 13.04 24.23 3.19
C SER A 285 11.92 24.01 4.22
N GLY A 286 12.20 24.42 5.47
CA GLY A 286 11.28 24.23 6.58
C GLY A 286 11.08 22.76 6.97
N GLU A 287 10.21 22.55 7.96
CA GLU A 287 9.85 21.21 8.43
C GLU A 287 8.66 20.66 7.64
N ALA A 288 8.62 19.33 7.51
CA ALA A 288 7.50 18.65 6.89
C ALA A 288 6.24 18.78 7.75
N THR A 289 5.13 19.19 7.16
CA THR A 289 3.83 19.39 7.82
C THR A 289 2.87 18.26 7.44
N ALA A 290 2.18 17.67 8.41
CA ALA A 290 1.15 16.67 8.18
C ALA A 290 -0.09 17.30 7.51
N ILE A 291 -0.59 16.64 6.45
CA ILE A 291 -1.79 17.08 5.71
C ILE A 291 -2.99 16.18 6.03
N VAL A 292 -2.78 14.87 5.98
CA VAL A 292 -3.82 13.84 6.13
C VAL A 292 -3.23 12.59 6.76
N ASP A 293 -3.92 12.08 7.77
CA ASP A 293 -3.61 10.78 8.38
C ASP A 293 -4.44 9.66 7.74
N GLY A 294 -3.94 8.43 7.84
CA GLY A 294 -4.66 7.23 7.39
C GLY A 294 -4.73 7.10 5.87
N VAL A 295 -3.72 7.55 5.13
CA VAL A 295 -3.60 7.33 3.69
C VAL A 295 -3.06 5.93 3.43
N ASP A 296 -3.79 5.16 2.61
CA ASP A 296 -3.43 3.79 2.28
C ASP A 296 -2.16 3.72 1.41
N SER A 297 -1.51 2.57 1.45
CA SER A 297 -0.37 2.26 0.59
C SER A 297 -0.47 0.84 0.05
N SER A 298 0.20 0.57 -1.08
CA SER A 298 0.34 -0.78 -1.61
C SER A 298 1.54 -1.46 -0.96
N ALA A 299 1.30 -2.51 -0.18
CA ALA A 299 2.37 -3.28 0.47
C ALA A 299 3.24 -4.06 -0.54
N THR A 300 2.68 -4.41 -1.71
CA THR A 300 3.37 -5.24 -2.72
C THR A 300 4.11 -4.42 -3.77
N LYS A 301 3.87 -3.11 -3.85
CA LYS A 301 4.37 -2.24 -4.92
C LYS A 301 5.04 -0.96 -4.42
N ASN A 302 5.21 -0.85 -3.11
CA ASN A 302 5.94 0.23 -2.46
C ASN A 302 5.50 1.65 -2.89
N TYR A 303 4.19 1.91 -2.98
CA TYR A 303 3.67 3.25 -3.27
C TYR A 303 2.46 3.62 -2.41
N GLY A 304 2.32 4.92 -2.12
CA GLY A 304 1.18 5.48 -1.42
C GLY A 304 0.00 5.74 -2.35
N LEU A 305 -1.21 5.49 -1.87
CA LEU A 305 -2.43 5.69 -2.66
C LEU A 305 -2.85 7.16 -2.66
N PHE A 306 -2.04 8.01 -3.28
CA PHE A 306 -2.33 9.43 -3.48
C PHE A 306 -1.77 9.94 -4.82
N SER A 307 -2.33 11.03 -5.30
CA SER A 307 -1.87 11.73 -6.49
C SER A 307 -2.22 13.21 -6.37
N VAL A 308 -1.39 14.09 -6.93
CA VAL A 308 -1.59 15.54 -6.89
C VAL A 308 -1.48 16.14 -8.28
N SER A 309 -2.34 17.10 -8.59
CA SER A 309 -2.30 17.85 -9.86
C SER A 309 -1.44 19.12 -9.75
N ASP A 310 -1.02 19.65 -10.89
CA ASP A 310 -0.32 20.93 -10.96
C ASP A 310 -1.20 22.12 -10.54
N THR A 311 -2.54 21.93 -10.58
CA THR A 311 -3.53 22.94 -10.17
C THR A 311 -3.90 22.89 -8.69
N GLY A 312 -3.22 22.04 -7.89
CA GLY A 312 -3.40 21.96 -6.44
C GLY A 312 -4.58 21.09 -5.99
N THR A 313 -5.05 20.15 -6.81
CA THR A 313 -6.00 19.13 -6.38
C THR A 313 -5.24 17.89 -5.91
N LEU A 314 -5.50 17.46 -4.68
CA LEU A 314 -5.02 16.21 -4.11
C LEU A 314 -6.12 15.17 -4.18
N VAL A 315 -5.80 13.97 -4.64
CA VAL A 315 -6.65 12.79 -4.54
C VAL A 315 -5.90 11.75 -3.71
N TYR A 316 -6.57 11.17 -2.77
CA TYR A 316 -6.01 10.07 -1.99
C TYR A 316 -7.07 9.02 -1.67
N ARG A 317 -6.61 7.85 -1.35
CA ARG A 317 -7.44 6.78 -0.81
C ARG A 317 -7.00 6.53 0.62
N GLY A 318 -7.94 6.61 1.54
CA GLY A 318 -7.66 6.41 2.95
C GLY A 318 -8.95 6.54 3.75
N GLY A 319 -8.82 6.33 5.06
CA GLY A 319 -9.98 6.43 5.96
C GLY A 319 -10.71 5.11 6.19
N PHE A 320 -10.34 4.10 5.43
CA PHE A 320 -10.66 2.72 5.76
C PHE A 320 -9.38 1.89 5.79
N GLY A 321 -8.26 2.43 6.34
CA GLY A 321 -7.01 1.65 6.46
C GLY A 321 -7.27 0.17 6.25
N SER A 322 -6.56 -0.73 6.08
CA SER A 322 -6.84 -2.15 5.81
C SER A 322 -8.09 -2.75 6.50
N GLN A 323 -9.17 -1.93 6.74
CA GLN A 323 -10.38 -2.41 7.42
C GLN A 323 -10.84 -3.68 6.74
N THR A 324 -10.68 -4.75 7.46
CA THR A 324 -11.13 -6.08 7.08
C THR A 324 -12.27 -6.51 7.97
N VAL A 325 -13.02 -7.48 7.52
CA VAL A 325 -14.04 -8.19 8.31
C VAL A 325 -13.63 -9.65 8.36
N LEU A 326 -13.56 -10.21 9.53
CA LEU A 326 -13.36 -11.65 9.68
C LEU A 326 -14.61 -12.37 9.21
N THR A 327 -14.53 -13.00 8.05
CA THR A 327 -15.68 -13.61 7.37
C THR A 327 -15.49 -15.13 7.30
N TRP A 328 -16.50 -15.83 7.79
CA TRP A 328 -16.62 -17.27 7.61
C TRP A 328 -17.13 -17.58 6.21
N ILE A 329 -16.47 -18.50 5.54
CA ILE A 329 -16.85 -18.98 4.20
C ILE A 329 -16.90 -20.50 4.23
N ASP A 330 -17.97 -21.10 3.71
CA ASP A 330 -18.10 -22.55 3.60
C ASP A 330 -17.23 -23.13 2.47
N LEU A 331 -17.16 -24.46 2.37
CA LEU A 331 -16.37 -25.12 1.33
C LEU A 331 -16.91 -24.89 -0.10
N GLN A 332 -18.10 -24.36 -0.25
CA GLN A 332 -18.73 -24.00 -1.52
C GLN A 332 -18.50 -22.52 -1.89
N GLY A 333 -17.84 -21.75 -1.00
CA GLY A 333 -17.56 -20.33 -1.23
C GLY A 333 -18.67 -19.38 -0.77
N ASN A 334 -19.70 -19.88 -0.08
CA ASN A 334 -20.77 -19.03 0.42
C ASN A 334 -20.37 -18.38 1.75
N PRO A 335 -20.69 -17.09 1.95
CA PRO A 335 -20.51 -16.45 3.25
C PRO A 335 -21.37 -17.16 4.32
N ALA A 336 -20.72 -17.57 5.41
CA ALA A 336 -21.34 -18.28 6.55
C ALA A 336 -21.36 -17.44 7.84
N GLY A 337 -21.36 -16.11 7.69
CA GLY A 337 -21.36 -15.13 8.77
C GLY A 337 -20.05 -14.37 8.93
N THR A 338 -20.06 -13.42 9.85
CA THR A 338 -18.90 -12.60 10.20
C THR A 338 -18.59 -12.76 11.68
N LEU A 339 -17.33 -12.64 12.03
CA LEU A 339 -16.85 -12.60 13.40
C LEU A 339 -16.41 -11.17 13.70
N ASP A 340 -17.09 -10.55 14.69
CA ASP A 340 -16.87 -9.16 15.11
C ASP A 340 -17.07 -8.09 14.01
N GLY A 341 -16.93 -6.83 14.41
CA GLY A 341 -17.11 -5.66 13.57
C GLY A 341 -16.01 -5.47 12.52
N ARG A 342 -15.86 -4.23 12.06
CA ARG A 342 -14.78 -3.83 11.16
C ARG A 342 -13.53 -3.50 11.93
N GLY A 343 -12.38 -4.01 11.47
CA GLY A 343 -11.07 -3.72 12.04
C GLY A 343 -9.98 -3.93 11.00
N ASP A 344 -8.76 -3.57 11.33
CA ASP A 344 -7.57 -3.85 10.52
C ASP A 344 -7.04 -5.25 10.89
N TYR A 345 -7.80 -6.29 10.53
CA TYR A 345 -7.48 -7.67 10.87
C TYR A 345 -6.49 -8.28 9.88
N SER A 346 -5.47 -8.97 10.41
CA SER A 346 -4.55 -9.81 9.63
C SER A 346 -4.14 -11.04 10.43
N SER A 347 -3.56 -12.02 9.76
CA SER A 347 -3.01 -13.24 10.37
C SER A 347 -3.97 -13.97 11.32
N PRO A 348 -5.22 -14.26 10.91
CA PRO A 348 -6.17 -14.96 11.78
C PRO A 348 -5.69 -16.38 12.08
N ALA A 349 -5.79 -16.80 13.35
CA ALA A 349 -5.47 -18.13 13.84
C ALA A 349 -6.59 -18.64 14.75
N ILE A 350 -7.26 -19.72 14.34
CA ILE A 350 -8.35 -20.33 15.09
C ILE A 350 -7.78 -21.21 16.20
N SER A 351 -8.33 -21.14 17.42
CA SER A 351 -7.94 -22.02 18.53
C SER A 351 -8.22 -23.49 18.21
N PRO A 352 -7.48 -24.46 18.80
CA PRO A 352 -7.66 -25.88 18.52
C PRO A 352 -9.08 -26.41 18.82
N ASP A 353 -9.77 -25.79 19.78
CA ASP A 353 -11.18 -26.12 20.12
C ASP A 353 -12.20 -25.37 19.26
N GLY A 354 -11.76 -24.43 18.39
CA GLY A 354 -12.62 -23.64 17.54
C GLY A 354 -13.42 -22.54 18.25
N SER A 355 -13.20 -22.32 19.54
CA SER A 355 -13.99 -21.38 20.34
C SER A 355 -13.49 -19.94 20.26
N ARG A 356 -12.23 -19.72 19.89
CA ARG A 356 -11.58 -18.40 19.86
C ARG A 356 -10.76 -18.22 18.59
N VAL A 357 -10.51 -16.96 18.24
CA VAL A 357 -9.59 -16.55 17.16
C VAL A 357 -8.58 -15.57 17.73
N ALA A 358 -7.31 -15.84 17.57
CA ALA A 358 -6.24 -14.85 17.74
C ALA A 358 -6.02 -14.16 16.39
N VAL A 359 -5.88 -12.84 16.40
CA VAL A 359 -5.75 -12.06 15.17
C VAL A 359 -4.93 -10.80 15.43
N ALA A 360 -4.11 -10.40 14.49
CA ALA A 360 -3.42 -9.12 14.56
C ALA A 360 -4.37 -7.99 14.13
N VAL A 361 -4.40 -6.90 14.89
CA VAL A 361 -5.30 -5.75 14.70
C VAL A 361 -4.49 -4.47 14.64
N GLY A 362 -4.72 -3.66 13.61
CA GLY A 362 -4.01 -2.41 13.38
C GLY A 362 -3.00 -2.52 12.25
N ALA A 363 -2.30 -1.42 12.00
CA ALA A 363 -1.23 -1.34 11.02
C ALA A 363 0.10 -1.06 11.72
N ALA A 364 1.22 -1.56 11.15
CA ALA A 364 2.55 -1.24 11.66
C ALA A 364 2.74 0.29 11.76
N PRO A 365 3.43 0.80 12.80
CA PRO A 365 4.11 0.06 13.87
C PRO A 365 3.24 -0.28 15.10
N SER A 366 1.96 0.06 15.11
CA SER A 366 1.05 -0.05 16.28
C SER A 366 0.07 -1.22 16.13
N GLN A 367 0.55 -2.36 15.69
CA GLN A 367 -0.25 -3.57 15.49
C GLN A 367 -0.16 -4.46 16.73
N ASP A 368 -1.33 -4.88 17.25
CA ASP A 368 -1.43 -5.74 18.43
C ASP A 368 -2.21 -7.03 18.14
N ILE A 369 -1.99 -8.04 18.96
CA ILE A 369 -2.78 -9.26 18.90
C ILE A 369 -4.01 -9.14 19.81
N TRP A 370 -5.16 -9.55 19.28
CA TRP A 370 -6.44 -9.61 19.97
C TRP A 370 -6.96 -11.06 19.95
N ILE A 371 -7.73 -11.40 20.95
CA ILE A 371 -8.47 -12.67 21.03
C ILE A 371 -9.94 -12.36 20.95
N LEU A 372 -10.62 -12.99 19.99
CA LEU A 372 -12.05 -12.85 19.74
C LEU A 372 -12.75 -14.17 20.06
N ASP A 373 -13.92 -14.10 20.71
CA ASP A 373 -14.78 -15.26 20.97
C ASP A 373 -15.67 -15.54 19.76
N VAL A 374 -15.63 -16.77 19.23
CA VAL A 374 -16.41 -17.18 18.06
C VAL A 374 -17.92 -17.17 18.34
N ALA A 375 -18.36 -17.32 19.57
CA ALA A 375 -19.77 -17.26 19.95
C ALA A 375 -20.34 -15.83 20.02
N GLY A 376 -19.55 -14.79 19.66
CA GLY A 376 -19.98 -13.39 19.67
C GLY A 376 -19.79 -12.69 21.01
N GLY A 377 -18.84 -13.17 21.82
CA GLY A 377 -18.41 -12.54 23.07
C GLY A 377 -17.52 -11.32 22.89
N ALA A 378 -16.94 -10.85 24.00
CA ALA A 378 -16.06 -9.71 23.99
C ALA A 378 -14.73 -10.00 23.28
N SER A 379 -14.26 -9.08 22.47
CA SER A 379 -12.89 -9.06 21.99
C SER A 379 -11.94 -8.52 23.07
N THR A 380 -10.81 -9.18 23.26
CA THR A 380 -9.84 -8.80 24.30
C THR A 380 -8.48 -8.53 23.66
N ARG A 381 -7.88 -7.38 23.94
CA ARG A 381 -6.52 -7.10 23.56
C ARG A 381 -5.58 -8.02 24.31
N PHE A 382 -4.79 -8.82 23.59
CA PHE A 382 -3.90 -9.83 24.17
C PHE A 382 -2.50 -9.30 24.41
N THR A 383 -2.01 -8.43 23.52
CA THR A 383 -0.72 -7.78 23.64
C THR A 383 -0.88 -6.25 23.68
N SER A 384 0.13 -5.53 24.17
CA SER A 384 0.03 -4.08 24.38
C SER A 384 1.38 -3.37 24.34
N ASP A 385 2.41 -4.01 23.83
CA ASP A 385 3.73 -3.39 23.66
C ASP A 385 3.71 -2.34 22.55
N PRO A 386 4.55 -1.31 22.60
CA PRO A 386 4.54 -0.23 21.61
C PRO A 386 5.05 -0.63 20.22
N GLY A 387 5.68 -1.80 20.05
CA GLY A 387 6.13 -2.34 18.76
C GLY A 387 5.06 -3.14 18.05
N ARG A 388 5.31 -3.46 16.76
CA ARG A 388 4.46 -4.36 15.98
C ARG A 388 4.42 -5.76 16.58
N GLU A 389 3.23 -6.35 16.67
CA GLU A 389 2.99 -7.72 17.10
C GLU A 389 2.06 -8.42 16.12
N ASP A 390 2.52 -9.54 15.54
CA ASP A 390 1.84 -10.21 14.42
C ASP A 390 2.04 -11.73 14.46
N PHE A 391 1.42 -12.42 13.52
CA PHE A 391 1.55 -13.86 13.30
C PHE A 391 1.26 -14.72 14.53
N PRO A 392 0.08 -14.57 15.16
CA PRO A 392 -0.27 -15.39 16.32
C PRO A 392 -0.47 -16.87 15.92
N ALA A 393 0.01 -17.79 16.75
CA ALA A 393 -0.15 -19.23 16.58
C ALA A 393 -0.46 -19.92 17.91
N TRP A 394 -1.58 -20.62 17.99
CA TRP A 394 -1.98 -21.40 19.15
C TRP A 394 -1.17 -22.66 19.32
N SER A 395 -0.75 -22.95 20.55
CA SER A 395 -0.26 -24.28 20.90
C SER A 395 -1.38 -25.32 20.73
N PRO A 396 -1.08 -26.60 20.43
CA PRO A 396 -2.10 -27.63 20.21
C PRO A 396 -3.04 -27.86 21.39
N ASP A 397 -2.59 -27.61 22.62
CA ASP A 397 -3.38 -27.70 23.84
C ASP A 397 -4.24 -26.43 24.12
N GLY A 398 -4.13 -25.40 23.26
CA GLY A 398 -4.86 -24.12 23.38
C GLY A 398 -4.45 -23.24 24.57
N LYS A 399 -3.35 -23.56 25.26
CA LYS A 399 -2.94 -22.86 26.51
C LYS A 399 -1.93 -21.74 26.27
N THR A 400 -1.27 -21.73 25.13
CA THR A 400 -0.22 -20.75 24.81
C THR A 400 -0.44 -20.20 23.42
N ILE A 401 -0.15 -18.92 23.22
CA ILE A 401 -0.05 -18.28 21.91
C ILE A 401 1.39 -17.83 21.71
N ALA A 402 2.02 -18.33 20.65
CA ALA A 402 3.28 -17.80 20.14
C ALA A 402 2.99 -16.70 19.11
N PHE A 403 3.88 -15.72 19.02
CA PHE A 403 3.72 -14.59 18.10
C PHE A 403 5.08 -13.91 17.83
N SER A 404 5.12 -13.09 16.80
CA SER A 404 6.27 -12.25 16.48
C SER A 404 6.09 -10.85 17.06
N SER A 405 7.14 -10.26 17.63
CA SER A 405 7.09 -8.93 18.27
C SER A 405 8.36 -8.12 18.01
N GLU A 406 8.20 -6.83 17.69
CA GLU A 406 9.29 -5.87 17.48
C GLU A 406 9.74 -5.17 18.79
N ARG A 407 9.25 -5.55 19.96
CA ARG A 407 9.63 -4.96 21.26
C ARG A 407 11.15 -4.97 21.54
N GLY A 408 11.89 -5.84 20.86
CA GLY A 408 13.36 -5.92 20.90
C GLY A 408 14.07 -5.16 19.77
N GLY A 409 13.34 -4.40 18.94
CA GLY A 409 13.85 -3.64 17.79
C GLY A 409 13.72 -4.34 16.44
N LYS A 410 13.60 -5.68 16.42
CA LYS A 410 13.30 -6.51 15.25
C LYS A 410 12.26 -7.55 15.65
N LEU A 411 11.57 -8.14 14.67
CA LEU A 411 10.62 -9.22 14.92
C LEU A 411 11.35 -10.45 15.49
N ASP A 412 11.16 -10.70 16.78
CA ASP A 412 11.62 -11.86 17.50
C ASP A 412 10.42 -12.74 17.92
N LEU A 413 10.69 -14.01 18.31
CA LEU A 413 9.64 -14.94 18.70
C LEU A 413 9.34 -14.85 20.19
N TYR A 414 8.08 -14.69 20.54
CA TYR A 414 7.58 -14.64 21.92
C TYR A 414 6.42 -15.64 22.11
N ALA A 415 6.14 -15.96 23.36
CA ALA A 415 4.95 -16.70 23.74
C ALA A 415 4.36 -16.17 25.05
N LYS A 416 3.01 -16.28 25.17
CA LYS A 416 2.26 -15.85 26.36
C LYS A 416 1.12 -16.83 26.63
N PRO A 417 0.74 -17.06 27.92
CA PRO A 417 -0.46 -17.86 28.24
C PRO A 417 -1.71 -17.31 27.55
N ALA A 418 -2.50 -18.20 26.95
CA ALA A 418 -3.65 -17.83 26.13
C ALA A 418 -4.84 -17.27 26.93
N ASP A 419 -4.81 -17.36 28.26
CA ASP A 419 -5.75 -16.70 29.17
C ASP A 419 -5.42 -15.22 29.42
N GLY A 420 -4.34 -14.73 28.81
CA GLY A 420 -3.85 -13.36 28.97
C GLY A 420 -3.04 -13.13 30.25
N SER A 421 -2.91 -14.13 31.11
CA SER A 421 -2.13 -14.01 32.36
C SER A 421 -0.62 -13.92 32.09
N GLY A 422 0.09 -13.22 32.97
CA GLY A 422 1.54 -13.10 32.89
C GLY A 422 2.05 -12.27 31.70
N GLU A 423 3.36 -12.16 31.63
CA GLU A 423 4.06 -11.43 30.56
C GLU A 423 4.47 -12.35 29.41
N ALA A 424 4.67 -11.77 28.23
CA ALA A 424 5.21 -12.48 27.10
C ALA A 424 6.68 -12.88 27.34
N LYS A 425 7.01 -14.13 27.11
CA LYS A 425 8.37 -14.67 27.25
C LYS A 425 9.05 -14.75 25.90
N LEU A 426 10.27 -14.25 25.81
CA LEU A 426 11.11 -14.42 24.64
C LEU A 426 11.44 -15.90 24.43
N LEU A 427 11.17 -16.41 23.24
CA LEU A 427 11.51 -17.79 22.80
C LEU A 427 12.82 -17.82 22.01
N LEU A 428 12.98 -16.88 21.08
CA LEU A 428 14.14 -16.80 20.19
C LEU A 428 14.42 -15.37 19.77
N LYS A 429 15.68 -14.96 19.87
CA LYS A 429 16.21 -13.68 19.36
C LYS A 429 17.37 -13.93 18.40
N SER A 430 17.43 -13.17 17.30
CA SER A 430 18.62 -13.09 16.43
C SER A 430 18.60 -11.76 15.65
N ASP A 431 19.62 -11.56 14.82
CA ASP A 431 19.73 -10.35 14.00
C ASP A 431 18.76 -10.33 12.79
N GLU A 432 18.18 -11.46 12.43
CA GLU A 432 17.20 -11.59 11.34
C GLU A 432 15.78 -11.46 11.90
N PRO A 433 14.86 -10.71 11.20
CA PRO A 433 13.44 -10.71 11.53
C PRO A 433 12.84 -12.12 11.39
N LYS A 434 11.89 -12.46 12.27
CA LYS A 434 11.26 -13.79 12.31
C LYS A 434 9.74 -13.68 12.33
N SER A 435 9.08 -14.51 11.51
CA SER A 435 7.62 -14.63 11.49
C SER A 435 7.22 -16.01 12.01
N VAL A 436 6.37 -16.04 13.04
CA VAL A 436 5.75 -17.28 13.51
C VAL A 436 4.86 -17.83 12.41
N GLU A 437 4.96 -19.13 12.15
CA GLU A 437 4.08 -19.79 11.21
C GLU A 437 3.01 -20.64 11.92
N ARG A 438 3.39 -21.71 12.55
CA ARG A 438 2.45 -22.58 13.28
C ARG A 438 3.18 -23.56 14.20
N TRP A 439 2.51 -24.04 15.23
CA TRP A 439 2.94 -25.20 15.99
C TRP A 439 2.70 -26.48 15.22
N THR A 440 3.57 -27.48 15.41
CA THR A 440 3.22 -28.87 15.02
C THR A 440 2.11 -29.41 15.92
N ASN A 441 1.25 -30.29 15.41
CA ASN A 441 0.10 -30.80 16.16
C ASN A 441 0.48 -31.60 17.42
N ASP A 442 1.70 -32.16 17.48
CA ASP A 442 2.25 -32.83 18.65
C ASP A 442 2.90 -31.86 19.68
N GLY A 443 2.93 -30.56 19.36
CA GLY A 443 3.50 -29.51 20.21
C GLY A 443 5.02 -29.53 20.35
N ARG A 444 5.73 -30.38 19.62
CA ARG A 444 7.20 -30.51 19.75
C ARG A 444 7.97 -29.39 19.08
N PHE A 445 7.38 -28.74 18.07
CA PHE A 445 8.05 -27.67 17.34
C PHE A 445 7.12 -26.48 17.10
N LEU A 446 7.72 -25.29 17.13
CA LEU A 446 7.15 -24.06 16.57
C LEU A 446 7.86 -23.78 15.25
N LEU A 447 7.12 -23.74 14.15
CA LEU A 447 7.64 -23.39 12.83
C LEU A 447 7.70 -21.88 12.70
N PHE A 448 8.74 -21.36 12.07
CA PHE A 448 8.92 -19.95 11.81
C PHE A 448 9.78 -19.72 10.58
N ASP A 449 9.62 -18.57 9.98
CA ASP A 449 10.47 -18.07 8.90
C ASP A 449 11.45 -17.04 9.46
N SER A 450 12.68 -16.99 8.93
CA SER A 450 13.60 -15.88 9.10
C SER A 450 13.94 -15.27 7.75
N THR A 451 14.05 -13.95 7.70
CA THR A 451 14.33 -13.19 6.49
C THR A 451 15.74 -12.62 6.57
N ASP A 452 16.64 -13.07 5.72
CA ASP A 452 17.87 -12.35 5.42
C ASP A 452 17.65 -11.38 4.23
N PRO A 453 18.61 -10.53 3.88
CA PRO A 453 18.42 -9.57 2.79
C PRO A 453 18.11 -10.18 1.41
N THR A 454 18.38 -11.48 1.22
CA THR A 454 18.29 -12.14 -0.09
C THR A 454 17.29 -13.29 -0.12
N SER A 455 17.01 -13.91 1.02
CA SER A 455 16.27 -15.18 1.09
C SER A 455 15.33 -15.25 2.28
N LEU A 456 14.32 -16.07 2.17
CA LEU A 456 13.42 -16.44 3.26
C LEU A 456 13.70 -17.91 3.63
N HIS A 457 14.09 -18.16 4.87
CA HIS A 457 14.48 -19.48 5.35
C HIS A 457 13.49 -20.01 6.38
N MET A 458 13.25 -21.31 6.35
CA MET A 458 12.30 -21.99 7.23
C MET A 458 13.00 -22.80 8.32
N TRP A 459 12.48 -22.69 9.54
CA TRP A 459 13.05 -23.28 10.73
C TRP A 459 12.00 -23.97 11.62
N ALA A 460 12.44 -24.90 12.42
CA ALA A 460 11.69 -25.52 13.51
C ALA A 460 12.37 -25.22 14.86
N LEU A 461 11.68 -24.53 15.76
CA LEU A 461 12.13 -24.30 17.12
C LEU A 461 11.62 -25.42 18.03
N PRO A 462 12.50 -26.23 18.68
CA PRO A 462 12.07 -27.26 19.63
C PRO A 462 11.33 -26.68 20.83
N MET A 463 10.20 -27.28 21.21
CA MET A 463 9.35 -26.84 22.33
C MET A 463 9.11 -28.00 23.33
N PRO A 464 8.80 -27.69 24.63
CA PRO A 464 8.83 -26.40 25.31
C PRO A 464 10.25 -25.97 25.69
N GLY A 465 10.48 -24.67 25.78
CA GLY A 465 11.68 -24.09 26.37
C GLY A 465 12.77 -23.62 25.43
N GLY A 466 12.54 -23.60 24.11
CA GLY A 466 13.43 -22.96 23.15
C GLY A 466 14.83 -23.62 23.09
N GLY A 467 14.97 -24.64 22.28
CA GLY A 467 16.26 -25.21 21.90
C GLY A 467 16.94 -24.42 20.78
N LYS A 468 18.08 -24.93 20.29
CA LYS A 468 18.67 -24.39 19.06
C LYS A 468 17.69 -24.64 17.89
N PRO A 469 17.36 -23.62 17.07
CA PRO A 469 16.55 -23.81 15.88
C PRO A 469 17.13 -24.88 14.95
N LEU A 470 16.26 -25.68 14.37
CA LEU A 470 16.63 -26.73 13.42
C LEU A 470 16.21 -26.27 12.02
N PRO A 471 17.11 -26.30 11.02
CA PRO A 471 16.76 -25.91 9.66
C PRO A 471 15.73 -26.87 9.06
N LEU A 472 14.79 -26.33 8.28
CA LEU A 472 13.83 -27.07 7.47
C LEU A 472 14.14 -26.88 5.98
N LEU A 473 14.21 -25.64 5.52
CA LEU A 473 14.57 -25.27 4.15
C LEU A 473 15.50 -24.05 4.21
N GLN A 474 16.56 -24.11 3.39
CA GLN A 474 17.58 -23.07 3.31
C GLN A 474 18.15 -23.09 1.89
N SER A 475 17.37 -22.63 0.93
CA SER A 475 17.81 -22.44 -0.45
C SER A 475 17.98 -20.95 -0.75
N GLU A 476 18.44 -20.63 -1.94
CA GLU A 476 18.49 -19.25 -2.45
C GLU A 476 17.10 -18.76 -2.90
N ASP A 477 16.10 -19.66 -2.94
CA ASP A 477 14.73 -19.34 -3.31
C ASP A 477 13.94 -18.77 -2.12
N GLN A 478 12.85 -18.05 -2.42
CA GLN A 478 11.91 -17.61 -1.39
C GLN A 478 11.05 -18.80 -0.95
N GLU A 479 11.26 -19.26 0.28
CA GLU A 479 10.54 -20.40 0.85
C GLU A 479 9.83 -19.99 2.13
N GLY A 480 8.53 -20.19 2.22
CA GLY A 480 7.76 -19.77 3.39
C GLY A 480 6.42 -20.48 3.56
N VAL A 481 5.72 -20.07 4.60
CA VAL A 481 4.36 -20.54 4.92
C VAL A 481 4.27 -22.04 5.12
N ALA A 482 5.12 -22.59 6.01
CA ALA A 482 5.12 -24.03 6.31
C ALA A 482 3.89 -24.50 7.07
N ARG A 483 3.35 -25.63 6.68
CA ARG A 483 2.24 -26.33 7.36
C ARG A 483 2.54 -27.82 7.43
N VAL A 484 2.65 -28.34 8.64
CA VAL A 484 2.83 -29.79 8.85
C VAL A 484 1.47 -30.48 8.79
N SER A 485 1.42 -31.63 8.14
CA SER A 485 0.21 -32.46 8.05
C SER A 485 -0.28 -32.88 9.45
N PRO A 486 -1.59 -33.17 9.62
CA PRO A 486 -2.15 -33.57 10.92
C PRO A 486 -1.47 -34.78 11.54
N ASP A 487 -0.95 -35.71 10.74
CA ASP A 487 -0.21 -36.88 11.19
C ASP A 487 1.27 -36.64 11.50
N GLY A 488 1.76 -35.39 11.29
CA GLY A 488 3.12 -34.96 11.60
C GLY A 488 4.21 -35.49 10.64
N ARG A 489 3.85 -36.12 9.52
CA ARG A 489 4.82 -36.76 8.61
C ARG A 489 5.24 -35.92 7.43
N TRP A 490 4.39 -34.99 7.00
CA TRP A 490 4.55 -34.19 5.76
C TRP A 490 4.55 -32.71 6.06
N MET A 491 5.27 -31.94 5.28
CA MET A 491 5.29 -30.48 5.34
C MET A 491 4.93 -29.91 3.97
N ALA A 492 3.86 -29.15 3.91
CA ALA A 492 3.50 -28.31 2.76
C ALA A 492 4.11 -26.91 2.93
N TYR A 493 4.62 -26.32 1.85
CA TYR A 493 5.23 -24.98 1.86
C TYR A 493 5.13 -24.31 0.50
N THR A 494 5.31 -23.00 0.46
CA THR A 494 5.39 -22.21 -0.77
C THR A 494 6.85 -21.98 -1.13
N SER A 495 7.22 -22.13 -2.42
CA SER A 495 8.57 -21.84 -2.93
C SER A 495 8.51 -21.16 -4.30
N THR A 496 9.51 -20.33 -4.60
CA THR A 496 9.67 -19.66 -5.91
C THR A 496 10.62 -20.39 -6.86
N GLU A 497 11.12 -21.55 -6.50
CA GLU A 497 12.11 -22.34 -7.29
C GLU A 497 11.68 -22.64 -8.74
N SER A 498 10.37 -22.64 -9.02
CA SER A 498 9.81 -22.82 -10.37
C SER A 498 9.72 -21.53 -11.18
N GLY A 499 10.23 -20.40 -10.65
CA GLY A 499 10.14 -19.05 -11.23
C GLY A 499 8.85 -18.32 -10.89
N THR A 500 7.83 -19.00 -10.35
CA THR A 500 6.59 -18.45 -9.80
C THR A 500 6.31 -19.13 -8.48
N PRO A 501 5.63 -18.46 -7.51
CA PRO A 501 5.27 -19.12 -6.25
C PRO A 501 4.38 -20.35 -6.49
N GLU A 502 4.84 -21.52 -6.05
CA GLU A 502 4.12 -22.78 -6.11
C GLU A 502 4.19 -23.51 -4.77
N ASN A 503 3.22 -24.38 -4.51
CA ASN A 503 3.21 -25.19 -3.30
C ASN A 503 3.84 -26.56 -3.54
N PHE A 504 4.66 -26.94 -2.58
CA PHE A 504 5.35 -28.22 -2.55
C PHE A 504 5.03 -28.96 -1.25
N VAL A 505 5.17 -30.29 -1.29
CA VAL A 505 5.10 -31.14 -0.10
C VAL A 505 6.37 -31.96 -0.02
N ARG A 506 6.89 -32.17 1.18
CA ARG A 506 8.04 -33.06 1.48
C ARG A 506 7.88 -33.73 2.83
N PRO A 507 8.67 -34.77 3.14
CA PRO A 507 8.72 -35.34 4.49
C PRO A 507 9.13 -34.28 5.53
N PHE A 508 8.43 -34.22 6.67
CA PHE A 508 8.79 -33.35 7.77
C PHE A 508 9.91 -33.99 8.60
N ALA A 509 11.11 -33.45 8.49
CA ALA A 509 12.32 -33.98 9.16
C ALA A 509 13.20 -32.80 9.67
N PRO A 510 12.86 -32.15 10.82
CA PRO A 510 13.65 -31.06 11.36
C PRO A 510 15.10 -31.46 11.66
N GLY A 511 16.06 -30.60 11.27
CA GLY A 511 17.48 -30.80 11.52
C GLY A 511 18.20 -31.80 10.57
N ALA A 512 17.50 -32.37 9.62
CA ALA A 512 18.14 -33.01 8.49
C ALA A 512 18.61 -31.90 7.52
N SER A 513 19.90 -31.80 7.19
CA SER A 513 20.36 -30.86 6.18
C SER A 513 19.66 -31.20 4.85
N ALA A 514 18.89 -30.23 4.35
CA ALA A 514 18.24 -30.35 3.06
C ALA A 514 19.32 -30.25 1.97
N GLY A 515 19.75 -31.41 1.44
CA GLY A 515 20.42 -31.43 0.14
C GLY A 515 19.46 -30.94 -0.96
N PRO A 516 19.95 -30.60 -2.17
CA PRO A 516 19.08 -30.22 -3.28
C PRO A 516 18.02 -31.31 -3.51
N ALA A 517 16.75 -30.94 -3.31
CA ALA A 517 15.65 -31.89 -3.40
C ALA A 517 15.46 -32.37 -4.85
N VAL A 518 15.35 -33.66 -5.04
CA VAL A 518 15.07 -34.26 -6.35
C VAL A 518 13.56 -34.28 -6.58
N ALA A 519 13.08 -33.65 -7.66
CA ALA A 519 11.68 -33.68 -8.06
C ALA A 519 11.26 -35.14 -8.33
N GLY A 520 10.36 -35.70 -7.52
CA GLY A 520 9.76 -36.99 -7.78
C GLY A 520 8.66 -36.90 -8.84
N PRO A 521 8.52 -37.90 -9.74
CA PRO A 521 7.34 -37.98 -10.60
C PRO A 521 6.11 -38.16 -9.70
N GLY A 522 5.01 -37.46 -9.97
CA GLY A 522 3.79 -37.31 -9.19
C GLY A 522 3.14 -38.49 -8.42
N VAL A 523 3.81 -39.63 -8.32
CA VAL A 523 3.41 -40.81 -7.53
C VAL A 523 4.63 -41.30 -6.75
N GLY A 524 4.73 -40.90 -5.47
CA GLY A 524 5.77 -41.37 -4.58
C GLY A 524 5.44 -42.74 -3.98
N GLY A 525 6.09 -43.80 -4.48
CA GLY A 525 6.00 -45.15 -3.86
C GLY A 525 6.69 -45.22 -2.49
N PRO A 526 6.46 -46.30 -1.71
CA PRO A 526 7.12 -46.54 -0.43
C PRO A 526 8.64 -46.68 -0.63
N GLY A 527 9.43 -45.69 -0.24
CA GLY A 527 10.88 -45.63 -0.42
C GLY A 527 11.44 -44.30 -0.87
N ALA A 528 10.59 -43.26 -0.99
CA ALA A 528 11.02 -41.88 -1.28
C ALA A 528 12.04 -41.40 -0.21
N GLY A 529 13.26 -41.04 -0.63
CA GLY A 529 14.30 -40.54 0.24
C GLY A 529 13.86 -39.22 0.94
N ARG A 530 14.60 -38.81 1.96
CA ARG A 530 14.32 -37.58 2.73
C ARG A 530 14.38 -36.32 1.87
N ASP A 531 14.98 -36.37 0.70
CA ASP A 531 15.14 -35.24 -0.24
C ASP A 531 14.07 -35.19 -1.34
N THR A 532 13.06 -36.09 -1.28
CA THR A 532 11.98 -36.10 -2.27
C THR A 532 10.95 -34.99 -1.95
N LYS A 533 10.55 -34.25 -2.96
CA LYS A 533 9.46 -33.28 -2.87
C LYS A 533 8.47 -33.47 -4.02
N TRP A 534 7.24 -33.04 -3.81
CA TRP A 534 6.15 -33.08 -4.78
C TRP A 534 5.57 -31.70 -4.95
N GLN A 535 5.53 -31.21 -6.18
CA GLN A 535 4.77 -30.00 -6.52
C GLN A 535 3.28 -30.37 -6.55
N VAL A 536 2.47 -29.63 -5.80
CA VAL A 536 1.02 -29.85 -5.63
C VAL A 536 0.16 -28.74 -6.21
N SER A 537 0.76 -27.66 -6.68
CA SER A 537 0.08 -26.59 -7.41
C SER A 537 0.71 -26.42 -8.79
N ASN A 538 -0.03 -25.82 -9.73
CA ASN A 538 0.43 -25.53 -11.08
C ASN A 538 -0.26 -24.27 -11.58
N GLY A 539 0.52 -23.29 -12.05
CA GLY A 539 0.01 -21.99 -12.50
C GLY A 539 -0.22 -20.99 -11.36
N GLY A 540 0.57 -21.14 -10.30
CA GLY A 540 0.55 -20.31 -9.10
C GLY A 540 -0.14 -20.95 -7.91
N GLY A 541 0.51 -20.90 -6.75
CA GLY A 541 -0.04 -21.44 -5.49
C GLY A 541 0.72 -20.91 -4.28
N ILE A 542 -0.02 -20.37 -3.30
CA ILE A 542 0.53 -19.84 -2.06
C ILE A 542 -0.31 -20.26 -0.85
N ARG A 543 0.27 -20.17 0.35
CA ARG A 543 -0.39 -20.36 1.64
C ARG A 543 -1.12 -21.70 1.76
N PRO A 544 -0.40 -22.82 1.68
CA PRO A 544 -0.99 -24.14 1.81
C PRO A 544 -1.61 -24.34 3.20
N LEU A 545 -2.71 -25.09 3.27
CA LEU A 545 -3.45 -25.36 4.49
C LEU A 545 -4.01 -26.78 4.45
N TRP A 546 -3.61 -27.62 5.40
CA TRP A 546 -4.12 -28.98 5.51
C TRP A 546 -5.56 -28.99 6.05
N ALA A 547 -6.42 -29.79 5.44
CA ALA A 547 -7.66 -30.17 6.09
C ALA A 547 -7.36 -30.89 7.42
N PRO A 548 -8.20 -30.74 8.46
CA PRO A 548 -7.95 -31.38 9.76
C PRO A 548 -7.87 -32.93 9.69
N ASP A 549 -8.52 -33.54 8.71
CA ASP A 549 -8.46 -35.00 8.47
C ASP A 549 -7.22 -35.46 7.69
N GLY A 550 -6.39 -34.53 7.21
CA GLY A 550 -5.16 -34.78 6.46
C GLY A 550 -5.37 -35.32 5.05
N LYS A 551 -6.61 -35.33 4.52
CA LYS A 551 -6.94 -35.90 3.20
C LYS A 551 -7.04 -34.87 2.08
N THR A 552 -7.04 -33.60 2.41
CA THR A 552 -7.09 -32.50 1.44
C THR A 552 -6.06 -31.44 1.82
N LEU A 553 -5.36 -30.94 0.82
CA LEU A 553 -4.53 -29.76 0.93
C LEU A 553 -5.21 -28.61 0.18
N TYR A 554 -5.50 -27.51 0.88
CA TYR A 554 -6.04 -26.28 0.31
C TYR A 554 -4.91 -25.29 0.05
N TYR A 555 -5.09 -24.39 -0.93
CA TYR A 555 -4.17 -23.28 -1.15
C TYR A 555 -4.85 -22.15 -1.94
N ILE A 556 -4.26 -20.97 -1.94
CA ILE A 556 -4.69 -19.83 -2.76
C ILE A 556 -3.96 -19.93 -4.11
N GLY A 557 -4.72 -20.14 -5.19
CA GLY A 557 -4.22 -20.11 -6.56
C GLY A 557 -4.14 -18.69 -7.12
N ALA A 558 -3.96 -18.55 -8.42
CA ALA A 558 -3.93 -17.25 -9.12
C ALA A 558 -5.29 -16.50 -9.14
N GLY A 559 -6.18 -16.81 -8.21
CA GLY A 559 -7.50 -16.22 -8.02
C GLY A 559 -8.39 -17.09 -7.15
N PRO A 560 -8.60 -18.36 -7.46
CA PRO A 560 -9.44 -19.24 -6.65
C PRO A 560 -8.72 -19.84 -5.43
N VAL A 561 -9.51 -20.24 -4.42
CA VAL A 561 -9.12 -21.27 -3.46
C VAL A 561 -9.13 -22.61 -4.18
N MET A 562 -8.02 -23.34 -4.07
CA MET A 562 -7.81 -24.63 -4.69
C MET A 562 -7.83 -25.74 -3.64
N ALA A 563 -8.18 -26.95 -4.05
CA ALA A 563 -8.11 -28.15 -3.25
C ALA A 563 -7.42 -29.26 -4.02
N VAL A 564 -6.56 -30.02 -3.31
CA VAL A 564 -5.88 -31.21 -3.80
C VAL A 564 -6.18 -32.35 -2.85
N ASP A 565 -6.77 -33.42 -3.34
CA ASP A 565 -6.96 -34.63 -2.54
C ASP A 565 -5.61 -35.35 -2.40
N VAL A 566 -5.26 -35.74 -1.19
CA VAL A 566 -3.96 -36.34 -0.87
C VAL A 566 -4.12 -37.66 -0.13
N HIS A 567 -3.22 -38.57 -0.39
CA HIS A 567 -3.12 -39.86 0.29
C HIS A 567 -1.73 -39.99 0.92
N THR A 568 -1.70 -40.28 2.23
CA THR A 568 -0.46 -40.30 3.02
C THR A 568 -0.18 -41.66 3.66
N ASP A 569 -1.03 -42.68 3.47
CA ASP A 569 -0.93 -43.99 4.13
C ASP A 569 0.29 -44.82 3.69
N LYS A 570 0.60 -44.80 2.40
CA LYS A 570 1.70 -45.60 1.81
C LYS A 570 2.83 -44.77 1.22
N GLY A 571 2.90 -43.52 1.56
CA GLY A 571 3.76 -42.49 0.99
C GLY A 571 2.92 -41.24 0.70
N PHE A 572 3.47 -40.25 0.03
CA PHE A 572 2.74 -39.08 -0.40
C PHE A 572 2.27 -39.23 -1.86
N GLU A 573 0.98 -39.11 -2.06
CA GLU A 573 0.37 -39.04 -3.39
C GLU A 573 -0.62 -37.86 -3.42
N ALA A 574 -0.56 -37.05 -4.48
CA ALA A 574 -1.44 -35.91 -4.69
C ALA A 574 -2.29 -36.11 -5.95
N GLY A 575 -3.57 -35.81 -5.85
CA GLY A 575 -4.49 -35.74 -6.99
C GLY A 575 -4.29 -34.48 -7.80
N MET A 576 -5.14 -34.29 -8.82
CA MET A 576 -5.15 -33.04 -9.61
C MET A 576 -5.78 -31.91 -8.81
N PRO A 577 -5.20 -30.69 -8.82
CA PRO A 577 -5.81 -29.52 -8.22
C PRO A 577 -7.18 -29.20 -8.84
N ARG A 578 -8.16 -28.90 -8.00
CA ARG A 578 -9.49 -28.44 -8.42
C ARG A 578 -9.82 -27.10 -7.78
N SER A 579 -10.43 -26.20 -8.54
CA SER A 579 -10.94 -24.93 -8.01
C SER A 579 -12.18 -25.18 -7.13
N LEU A 580 -12.22 -24.54 -5.97
CA LEU A 580 -13.41 -24.54 -5.10
C LEU A 580 -14.27 -23.30 -5.35
N PHE A 581 -13.71 -22.12 -5.11
CA PHE A 581 -14.38 -20.84 -5.28
C PHE A 581 -13.33 -19.73 -5.43
N MET A 582 -13.75 -18.55 -5.88
CA MET A 582 -12.84 -17.40 -5.97
C MET A 582 -12.44 -16.93 -4.57
N ALA A 583 -11.16 -16.88 -4.30
CA ALA A 583 -10.65 -16.38 -3.03
C ALA A 583 -11.06 -14.91 -2.85
N PRO A 584 -11.46 -14.49 -1.64
CA PRO A 584 -11.73 -13.09 -1.36
C PRO A 584 -10.52 -12.21 -1.64
N ALA A 585 -10.77 -10.98 -2.10
CA ALA A 585 -9.70 -10.03 -2.36
C ALA A 585 -8.86 -9.77 -1.10
N GLY A 586 -7.54 -9.68 -1.25
CA GLY A 586 -6.62 -9.43 -0.14
C GLY A 586 -6.18 -10.68 0.64
N THR A 587 -6.77 -11.85 0.45
CA THR A 587 -6.44 -13.08 1.20
C THR A 587 -4.96 -13.46 1.12
N ALA A 588 -4.31 -13.20 0.00
CA ALA A 588 -2.88 -13.48 -0.18
C ALA A 588 -1.99 -12.73 0.84
N THR A 589 -2.40 -11.57 1.29
CA THR A 589 -1.65 -10.72 2.23
C THR A 589 -2.15 -10.83 3.67
N THR A 590 -3.47 -10.93 3.88
CA THR A 590 -4.07 -10.91 5.23
C THR A 590 -4.11 -12.29 5.91
N GLY A 591 -3.94 -13.36 5.15
CA GLY A 591 -3.98 -14.73 5.68
C GLY A 591 -5.39 -15.31 5.84
N TRP A 592 -5.43 -16.61 6.13
CA TRP A 592 -6.64 -17.41 6.31
C TRP A 592 -6.39 -18.62 7.20
N ASP A 593 -7.45 -19.18 7.74
CA ASP A 593 -7.40 -20.43 8.52
C ASP A 593 -8.66 -21.28 8.28
N ILE A 594 -8.65 -22.53 8.75
CA ILE A 594 -9.78 -23.47 8.64
C ILE A 594 -10.24 -23.90 10.04
N THR A 595 -11.55 -24.06 10.21
CA THR A 595 -12.13 -24.58 11.47
C THR A 595 -11.64 -26.00 11.78
N PRO A 596 -11.51 -26.39 13.07
CA PRO A 596 -11.09 -27.74 13.45
C PRO A 596 -12.00 -28.85 12.92
N ASP A 597 -13.27 -28.56 12.61
CA ASP A 597 -14.19 -29.50 11.97
C ASP A 597 -14.05 -29.56 10.44
N GLY A 598 -13.20 -28.72 9.86
CA GLY A 598 -12.92 -28.68 8.42
C GLY A 598 -14.04 -28.13 7.55
N LYS A 599 -15.08 -27.50 8.12
CA LYS A 599 -16.29 -27.11 7.37
C LYS A 599 -16.30 -25.68 6.88
N ARG A 600 -15.50 -24.80 7.47
CA ARG A 600 -15.46 -23.38 7.12
C ARG A 600 -14.06 -22.84 7.16
N PHE A 601 -13.80 -21.91 6.27
CA PHE A 601 -12.61 -21.07 6.29
C PHE A 601 -12.90 -19.75 7.00
N LEU A 602 -11.89 -19.17 7.63
CA LEU A 602 -11.90 -17.82 8.14
C LEU A 602 -10.96 -16.95 7.31
N PHE A 603 -11.50 -15.87 6.76
CA PHE A 603 -10.72 -14.89 5.99
C PHE A 603 -10.82 -13.52 6.64
N ALA A 604 -9.72 -12.79 6.70
CA ALA A 604 -9.74 -11.35 6.93
C ALA A 604 -9.91 -10.67 5.56
N VAL A 605 -11.12 -10.23 5.23
CA VAL A 605 -11.46 -9.71 3.90
C VAL A 605 -11.97 -8.28 3.99
N PRO A 606 -11.78 -7.47 2.95
CA PRO A 606 -12.46 -6.19 2.87
C PRO A 606 -13.97 -6.36 3.04
N PRO A 607 -14.68 -5.41 3.66
CA PRO A 607 -16.11 -5.51 3.90
C PRO A 607 -16.87 -5.82 2.60
N THR A 608 -17.67 -6.90 2.60
CA THR A 608 -18.45 -7.34 1.43
C THR A 608 -19.64 -6.45 1.08
N THR A 609 -19.95 -5.45 1.89
CA THR A 609 -20.95 -4.45 1.54
C THR A 609 -20.37 -3.54 0.45
N GLY A 610 -20.38 -4.00 -0.78
CA GLY A 610 -20.40 -3.33 -2.10
C GLY A 610 -19.71 -1.99 -2.33
N VAL A 611 -19.04 -1.42 -1.36
CA VAL A 611 -18.44 -0.10 -1.46
C VAL A 611 -16.94 -0.25 -1.18
N SER A 612 -16.17 -0.41 -2.26
CA SER A 612 -14.73 -0.14 -2.20
C SER A 612 -14.54 1.25 -1.58
N ALA A 613 -13.56 1.43 -0.69
CA ALA A 613 -13.27 2.73 -0.10
C ALA A 613 -13.24 3.81 -1.20
N PRO A 614 -13.99 4.90 -1.06
CA PRO A 614 -14.03 5.96 -2.06
C PRO A 614 -12.66 6.64 -2.14
N PHE A 615 -12.39 7.27 -3.25
CA PHE A 615 -11.31 8.26 -3.33
C PHE A 615 -11.77 9.55 -2.68
N THR A 616 -10.93 10.16 -1.87
CA THR A 616 -11.15 11.51 -1.33
C THR A 616 -10.45 12.52 -2.22
N VAL A 617 -11.20 13.50 -2.69
CA VAL A 617 -10.69 14.60 -3.52
C VAL A 617 -10.67 15.87 -2.68
N VAL A 618 -9.53 16.56 -2.65
CA VAL A 618 -9.29 17.79 -1.91
C VAL A 618 -8.82 18.87 -2.88
N PRO A 619 -9.73 19.66 -3.47
CA PRO A 619 -9.35 20.84 -4.24
C PRO A 619 -8.61 21.83 -3.36
N ASN A 620 -7.56 22.45 -3.89
CA ASN A 620 -6.76 23.46 -3.16
C ASN A 620 -6.26 22.95 -1.77
N TRP A 621 -5.68 21.75 -1.76
CA TRP A 621 -5.20 21.08 -0.54
C TRP A 621 -4.26 21.97 0.30
N ALA A 622 -3.44 22.81 -0.35
CA ALA A 622 -2.49 23.71 0.30
C ALA A 622 -3.15 24.80 1.15
N ALA A 623 -4.45 25.08 0.94
CA ALA A 623 -5.19 26.04 1.78
C ALA A 623 -5.29 25.59 3.25
N GLY A 624 -5.09 24.31 3.53
CA GLY A 624 -5.08 23.75 4.88
C GLY A 624 -3.73 23.85 5.59
N LEU A 625 -2.64 24.18 4.88
CA LEU A 625 -1.34 24.38 5.51
C LEU A 625 -1.37 25.66 6.35
N LYS A 626 -1.11 25.53 7.64
CA LYS A 626 -0.91 26.71 8.51
C LYS A 626 0.37 27.42 8.02
N LYS A 627 0.22 28.71 7.71
CA LYS A 627 1.35 29.59 7.43
C LYS A 627 2.20 29.81 8.68
#